data_fe7d700ffe04f8755ca6011d8e976c62
#
_entry.id   fe7d700ffe04f8755ca6011d8e976c62
#
_cell.length_a   1.000
_cell.length_b   1.000
_cell.length_c   1.000
_cell.angle_alpha   90.00
_cell.angle_beta   90.00
_cell.angle_gamma   90.00
#
_symmetry.space_group_name_H-M   'P 1'
#
loop_
_entity.id
_entity.type
_entity.pdbx_description
1 polymer ?
#
loop_
_entity_poly.entity_id
_entity_poly.type
_entity_poly.pdbx_seq_one_letter_code
_entity_poly.pdbx_strand_id
1 'polypeptide(L)'
;NMDGLEYKRTKFNKWVQKFVFWEERMAVKHSHYLIADNMGIRDYYKEKYGKESKFLAYGADVHEDYDVDVLKEYGLGAGGYFIVVARLEPENNLFMAIEGYLASNQYGKHPLVVVGKTNTPYGKYLMERYGRDRNIRFVGGIYDFRKLNSIRHYSYAYFHGHSVGGTNPSLLEAMASGCFILAHDNIFNRAVLGENALYYGSTDAATEMLDGIDQAVSAHKKEYTERNLEVIRRDYSWEKLVDEHEEYFKWMLSQRKGG
;
A
#
# COMPACT_ATOMS: atom_id res chain seq x y z
N ASN A 1 -15.24 1.00 12.68
CA ASN A 1 -14.20 0.54 11.77
C ASN A 1 -12.84 0.81 12.41
N MET A 2 -11.95 -0.18 12.33
CA MET A 2 -10.57 -0.04 12.79
C MET A 2 -9.67 -0.07 11.55
N ASP A 3 -8.86 0.98 11.41
CA ASP A 3 -8.02 1.25 10.23
C ASP A 3 -6.59 0.73 10.45
N GLY A 4 -6.47 -0.48 11.00
CA GLY A 4 -5.20 -1.13 11.26
C GLY A 4 -4.76 -1.14 12.73
N LEU A 5 -3.52 -1.57 12.97
CA LEU A 5 -2.94 -1.65 14.31
C LEU A 5 -2.30 -0.31 14.70
N GLU A 6 -3.14 0.73 14.87
CA GLU A 6 -2.72 2.13 15.10
C GLU A 6 -1.71 2.27 16.26
N TYR A 7 -1.83 1.44 17.30
CA TYR A 7 -0.90 1.45 18.44
C TYR A 7 0.54 1.06 18.07
N LYS A 8 0.76 0.46 16.88
CA LYS A 8 2.11 0.12 16.37
C LYS A 8 2.77 1.26 15.62
N ARG A 9 2.08 2.38 15.37
CA ARG A 9 2.65 3.50 14.63
C ARG A 9 3.75 4.19 15.43
N THR A 10 4.92 4.31 14.86
CA THR A 10 6.14 4.87 15.49
C THR A 10 6.06 6.36 15.74
N LYS A 11 5.17 7.09 15.07
CA LYS A 11 4.90 8.51 15.31
C LYS A 11 4.33 8.80 16.70
N PHE A 12 3.75 7.79 17.34
CA PHE A 12 3.18 7.92 18.67
C PHE A 12 4.20 7.58 19.76
N ASN A 13 4.25 8.39 20.81
CA ASN A 13 5.02 8.03 22.00
C ASN A 13 4.37 6.85 22.75
N LYS A 14 5.13 6.21 23.65
CA LYS A 14 4.69 5.00 24.39
C LYS A 14 3.39 5.17 25.17
N TRP A 15 3.08 6.37 25.66
CA TRP A 15 1.83 6.64 26.37
C TRP A 15 0.64 6.67 25.41
N VAL A 16 0.79 7.35 24.28
CA VAL A 16 -0.23 7.38 23.24
C VAL A 16 -0.46 5.98 22.67
N GLN A 17 0.60 5.19 22.42
CA GLN A 17 0.47 3.81 21.97
C GLN A 17 -0.34 2.95 22.96
N LYS A 18 -0.10 3.09 24.27
CA LYS A 18 -0.88 2.40 25.32
C LYS A 18 -2.33 2.87 25.35
N PHE A 19 -2.56 4.17 25.18
CA PHE A 19 -3.90 4.73 25.14
C PHE A 19 -4.69 4.22 23.93
N VAL A 20 -4.10 4.27 22.72
CA VAL A 20 -4.71 3.73 21.49
C VAL A 20 -4.98 2.23 21.60
N PHE A 21 -4.09 1.47 22.24
CA PHE A 21 -4.33 0.06 22.51
C PHE A 21 -5.50 -0.18 23.49
N TRP A 22 -5.64 0.69 24.48
CA TRP A 22 -6.81 0.67 25.37
C TRP A 22 -8.10 1.04 24.63
N GLU A 23 -8.07 2.06 23.75
CA GLU A 23 -9.21 2.43 22.90
C GLU A 23 -9.66 1.26 22.00
N GLU A 24 -8.72 0.51 21.40
CA GLU A 24 -9.02 -0.70 20.62
C GLU A 24 -9.84 -1.69 21.47
N ARG A 25 -9.40 -1.98 22.70
CA ARG A 25 -10.11 -2.89 23.60
C ARG A 25 -11.51 -2.39 23.96
N MET A 26 -11.64 -1.09 24.19
CA MET A 26 -12.95 -0.47 24.51
C MET A 26 -13.86 -0.52 23.28
N ALA A 27 -13.37 -0.21 22.10
CA ALA A 27 -14.12 -0.31 20.86
C ALA A 27 -14.62 -1.74 20.62
N VAL A 28 -13.77 -2.75 20.76
CA VAL A 28 -14.16 -4.16 20.59
C VAL A 28 -15.19 -4.59 21.65
N LYS A 29 -15.05 -4.13 22.90
CA LYS A 29 -15.95 -4.52 24.00
C LYS A 29 -17.35 -3.89 23.88
N HIS A 30 -17.42 -2.64 23.43
CA HIS A 30 -18.67 -1.85 23.49
C HIS A 30 -19.35 -1.65 22.13
N SER A 31 -18.72 -2.03 21.03
CA SER A 31 -19.37 -1.98 19.72
C SER A 31 -20.30 -3.19 19.53
N HIS A 32 -21.49 -2.93 19.01
CA HIS A 32 -22.44 -3.99 18.66
C HIS A 32 -21.97 -4.78 17.44
N TYR A 33 -21.36 -4.08 16.47
CA TYR A 33 -20.87 -4.64 15.22
C TYR A 33 -19.48 -4.10 14.93
N LEU A 34 -18.61 -4.97 14.41
CA LEU A 34 -17.24 -4.61 14.02
C LEU A 34 -17.11 -4.72 12.50
N ILE A 35 -16.39 -3.77 11.93
CA ILE A 35 -16.00 -3.76 10.51
C ILE A 35 -14.48 -3.78 10.47
N ALA A 36 -13.92 -4.65 9.64
CA ALA A 36 -12.50 -4.70 9.31
C ALA A 36 -12.32 -4.43 7.82
N ASP A 37 -11.40 -3.56 7.47
CA ASP A 37 -11.09 -3.21 6.09
C ASP A 37 -10.04 -4.14 5.45
N ASN A 38 -9.49 -5.07 6.24
CA ASN A 38 -8.49 -6.05 5.80
C ASN A 38 -8.75 -7.41 6.46
N MET A 39 -8.52 -8.49 5.70
CA MET A 39 -8.68 -9.84 6.22
C MET A 39 -7.74 -10.14 7.38
N GLY A 40 -6.50 -9.63 7.33
CA GLY A 40 -5.55 -9.75 8.44
C GLY A 40 -6.01 -9.05 9.71
N ILE A 41 -6.75 -7.92 9.61
CA ILE A 41 -7.38 -7.26 10.76
C ILE A 41 -8.57 -8.08 11.28
N ARG A 42 -9.39 -8.62 10.39
CA ARG A 42 -10.51 -9.50 10.77
C ARG A 42 -10.02 -10.70 11.58
N ASP A 43 -8.99 -11.35 11.07
CA ASP A 43 -8.43 -12.55 11.71
C ASP A 43 -7.74 -12.20 13.04
N TYR A 44 -7.04 -11.08 13.12
CA TYR A 44 -6.50 -10.55 14.38
C TYR A 44 -7.59 -10.33 15.46
N TYR A 45 -8.75 -9.75 15.10
CA TYR A 45 -9.84 -9.57 16.07
C TYR A 45 -10.46 -10.88 16.51
N LYS A 46 -10.59 -11.83 15.58
CA LYS A 46 -11.08 -13.15 15.89
C LYS A 46 -10.14 -13.90 16.84
N GLU A 47 -8.84 -13.91 16.55
CA GLU A 47 -7.84 -14.59 17.39
C GLU A 47 -7.67 -13.93 18.75
N LYS A 48 -7.55 -12.62 18.78
CA LYS A 48 -7.22 -11.88 20.00
C LYS A 48 -8.40 -11.66 20.93
N TYR A 49 -9.58 -11.42 20.40
CA TYR A 49 -10.76 -11.01 21.16
C TYR A 49 -11.94 -11.99 21.04
N GLY A 50 -11.84 -13.02 20.21
CA GLY A 50 -12.97 -13.93 19.92
C GLY A 50 -14.15 -13.22 19.26
N LYS A 51 -13.92 -12.09 18.57
CA LYS A 51 -14.96 -11.28 17.97
C LYS A 51 -14.94 -11.34 16.45
N GLU A 52 -16.10 -11.66 15.89
CA GLU A 52 -16.30 -11.60 14.43
C GLU A 52 -16.45 -10.13 13.98
N SER A 53 -15.90 -9.83 12.81
CA SER A 53 -16.10 -8.55 12.13
C SER A 53 -16.48 -8.76 10.66
N LYS A 54 -17.31 -7.89 10.13
CA LYS A 54 -17.62 -7.88 8.69
C LYS A 54 -16.44 -7.31 7.95
N PHE A 55 -15.96 -8.01 6.94
CA PHE A 55 -14.97 -7.47 6.01
C PHE A 55 -15.65 -6.49 5.06
N LEU A 56 -15.22 -5.22 5.07
CA LEU A 56 -15.63 -4.17 4.15
C LEU A 56 -14.38 -3.29 3.89
N ALA A 57 -13.78 -3.49 2.73
CA ALA A 57 -12.53 -2.82 2.35
C ALA A 57 -12.73 -1.42 1.75
N TYR A 58 -11.63 -0.79 1.38
CA TYR A 58 -11.60 0.34 0.45
C TYR A 58 -11.65 -0.16 -0.99
N GLY A 59 -12.11 0.69 -1.92
CA GLY A 59 -12.20 0.38 -3.32
C GLY A 59 -11.10 1.02 -4.16
N ALA A 60 -10.93 0.46 -5.36
CA ALA A 60 -10.21 1.07 -6.46
C ALA A 60 -10.86 0.67 -7.78
N ASP A 61 -10.81 1.57 -8.77
CA ASP A 61 -11.29 1.29 -10.11
C ASP A 61 -10.13 1.07 -11.06
N VAL A 62 -10.29 0.11 -11.95
CA VAL A 62 -9.36 -0.11 -13.04
C VAL A 62 -9.58 0.97 -14.10
N HIS A 63 -8.52 1.68 -14.46
CA HIS A 63 -8.53 2.67 -15.53
C HIS A 63 -7.74 2.15 -16.72
N GLU A 64 -8.15 2.57 -17.92
CA GLU A 64 -7.47 2.21 -19.17
C GLU A 64 -6.91 3.45 -19.89
N ASP A 65 -7.20 4.65 -19.37
CA ASP A 65 -6.81 5.94 -19.95
C ASP A 65 -5.54 6.46 -19.26
N TYR A 66 -4.38 5.97 -19.73
CA TYR A 66 -3.07 6.39 -19.23
C TYR A 66 -2.35 7.28 -20.24
N ASP A 67 -1.93 8.46 -19.82
CA ASP A 67 -1.21 9.42 -20.63
C ASP A 67 0.31 9.29 -20.45
N VAL A 68 0.99 8.78 -21.47
CA VAL A 68 2.45 8.63 -21.48
C VAL A 68 3.18 9.96 -21.49
N ASP A 69 2.56 11.03 -22.00
CA ASP A 69 3.20 12.34 -22.09
C ASP A 69 3.40 13.00 -20.72
N VAL A 70 2.62 12.59 -19.72
CA VAL A 70 2.81 13.00 -18.32
C VAL A 70 4.22 12.67 -17.82
N LEU A 71 4.83 11.60 -18.30
CA LEU A 71 6.19 11.21 -17.89
C LEU A 71 7.23 12.26 -18.21
N LYS A 72 7.02 13.05 -19.28
CA LYS A 72 7.94 14.11 -19.70
C LYS A 72 8.07 15.23 -18.65
N GLU A 73 6.97 15.51 -17.92
CA GLU A 73 6.99 16.51 -16.83
C GLU A 73 7.99 16.14 -15.72
N TYR A 74 8.25 14.84 -15.56
CA TYR A 74 9.14 14.30 -14.52
C TYR A 74 10.48 13.80 -15.08
N GLY A 75 10.72 13.96 -16.39
CA GLY A 75 11.91 13.46 -17.05
C GLY A 75 12.04 11.93 -16.98
N LEU A 76 10.91 11.22 -17.08
CA LEU A 76 10.81 9.76 -17.00
C LEU A 76 10.53 9.14 -18.37
N GLY A 77 10.93 7.88 -18.53
CA GLY A 77 10.61 7.04 -19.68
C GLY A 77 9.77 5.84 -19.26
N ALA A 78 8.84 5.40 -20.09
CA ALA A 78 8.01 4.24 -19.83
C ALA A 78 8.87 2.98 -19.59
N GLY A 79 8.59 2.25 -18.50
CA GLY A 79 9.36 1.08 -18.09
C GLY A 79 10.76 1.37 -17.57
N GLY A 80 11.13 2.65 -17.39
CA GLY A 80 12.50 3.06 -17.08
C GLY A 80 12.73 3.51 -15.63
N TYR A 81 11.83 3.25 -14.69
CA TYR A 81 11.97 3.71 -13.29
C TYR A 81 11.20 2.82 -12.32
N PHE A 82 11.72 2.73 -11.09
CA PHE A 82 10.96 2.28 -9.94
C PHE A 82 10.15 3.43 -9.36
N ILE A 83 9.01 3.14 -8.75
CA ILE A 83 8.19 4.15 -8.08
C ILE A 83 7.77 3.69 -6.68
N VAL A 84 7.72 4.61 -5.73
CA VAL A 84 7.03 4.48 -4.46
C VAL A 84 6.09 5.65 -4.24
N VAL A 85 4.85 5.39 -3.85
CA VAL A 85 3.85 6.43 -3.53
C VAL A 85 3.42 6.24 -2.08
N ALA A 86 3.86 7.14 -1.20
CA ALA A 86 3.60 7.02 0.23
C ALA A 86 3.69 8.37 0.95
N ARG A 87 3.04 8.47 2.10
CA ARG A 87 3.45 9.47 3.09
C ARG A 87 4.85 9.12 3.56
N LEU A 88 5.73 10.10 3.66
CA LEU A 88 7.10 9.88 4.12
C LEU A 88 7.10 9.76 5.65
N GLU A 89 6.77 8.55 6.12
CA GLU A 89 6.70 8.15 7.52
C GLU A 89 7.47 6.82 7.71
N PRO A 90 8.08 6.59 8.89
CA PRO A 90 8.92 5.41 9.12
C PRO A 90 8.22 4.07 8.84
N GLU A 91 6.93 3.95 9.20
CA GLU A 91 6.12 2.75 9.00
C GLU A 91 5.87 2.38 7.54
N ASN A 92 6.20 3.27 6.60
CA ASN A 92 6.12 3.01 5.17
C ASN A 92 7.43 2.48 4.58
N ASN A 93 8.43 2.20 5.42
CA ASN A 93 9.67 1.50 5.11
C ASN A 93 10.46 2.03 3.88
N LEU A 94 10.36 3.37 3.62
CA LEU A 94 11.07 3.96 2.50
C LEU A 94 12.59 3.82 2.64
N PHE A 95 13.10 3.90 3.87
CA PHE A 95 14.52 3.69 4.15
C PHE A 95 14.98 2.32 3.66
N MET A 96 14.22 1.27 3.97
CA MET A 96 14.51 -0.10 3.57
C MET A 96 14.51 -0.26 2.03
N ALA A 97 13.51 0.32 1.36
CA ALA A 97 13.42 0.28 -0.11
C ALA A 97 14.56 1.06 -0.77
N ILE A 98 14.91 2.24 -0.24
CA ILE A 98 16.00 3.08 -0.77
C ILE A 98 17.37 2.42 -0.57
N GLU A 99 17.66 1.93 0.65
CA GLU A 99 18.96 1.29 0.94
C GLU A 99 19.10 -0.03 0.14
N GLY A 100 18.01 -0.81 0.01
CA GLY A 100 18.02 -2.01 -0.84
C GLY A 100 18.27 -1.67 -2.31
N TYR A 101 17.66 -0.57 -2.81
CA TYR A 101 17.93 -0.10 -4.17
C TYR A 101 19.39 0.36 -4.36
N LEU A 102 19.94 1.12 -3.41
CA LEU A 102 21.32 1.61 -3.47
C LEU A 102 22.35 0.47 -3.47
N ALA A 103 22.06 -0.63 -2.77
CA ALA A 103 22.94 -1.79 -2.68
C ALA A 103 22.81 -2.75 -3.88
N SER A 104 21.72 -2.63 -4.66
CA SER A 104 21.41 -3.57 -5.75
C SER A 104 22.11 -3.24 -7.08
N ASN A 105 22.12 -4.21 -7.98
CA ASN A 105 22.58 -4.03 -9.37
C ASN A 105 21.66 -3.16 -10.23
N GLN A 106 20.53 -2.72 -9.70
CA GLN A 106 19.58 -1.82 -10.36
C GLN A 106 19.93 -0.34 -10.15
N TYR A 107 20.80 -0.04 -9.17
CA TYR A 107 21.28 1.32 -8.96
C TYR A 107 21.95 1.87 -10.23
N GLY A 108 21.46 3.02 -10.67
CA GLY A 108 21.93 3.68 -11.89
C GLY A 108 21.32 3.17 -13.21
N LYS A 109 20.60 2.04 -13.22
CA LYS A 109 19.88 1.57 -14.42
C LYS A 109 18.48 2.20 -14.50
N HIS A 110 17.71 2.10 -13.43
CA HIS A 110 16.36 2.63 -13.32
C HIS A 110 16.28 3.53 -12.08
N PRO A 111 16.06 4.85 -12.20
CA PRO A 111 15.94 5.71 -11.02
C PRO A 111 14.76 5.28 -10.15
N LEU A 112 14.88 5.50 -8.83
CA LEU A 112 13.80 5.35 -7.87
C LEU A 112 13.08 6.69 -7.68
N VAL A 113 11.82 6.74 -8.11
CA VAL A 113 10.95 7.93 -7.98
C VAL A 113 10.14 7.84 -6.70
N VAL A 114 10.29 8.83 -5.83
CA VAL A 114 9.59 8.93 -4.55
C VAL A 114 8.52 10.00 -4.63
N VAL A 115 7.26 9.56 -4.62
CA VAL A 115 6.08 10.43 -4.62
C VAL A 115 5.52 10.56 -3.22
N GLY A 116 5.57 11.77 -2.66
CA GLY A 116 5.08 12.06 -1.32
C GLY A 116 5.57 13.41 -0.81
N LYS A 117 4.88 13.97 0.18
CA LYS A 117 5.29 15.23 0.80
C LYS A 117 6.56 15.04 1.64
N THR A 118 7.57 15.85 1.37
CA THR A 118 8.87 15.81 2.08
C THR A 118 8.92 16.69 3.33
N ASN A 119 7.84 17.40 3.68
CA ASN A 119 7.78 18.35 4.80
C ASN A 119 7.58 17.69 6.19
N THR A 120 7.39 16.36 6.26
CA THR A 120 7.39 15.63 7.53
C THR A 120 8.81 15.56 8.12
N PRO A 121 8.97 15.33 9.43
CA PRO A 121 10.32 15.13 10.01
C PRO A 121 11.10 14.00 9.32
N TYR A 122 10.43 12.88 9.05
CA TYR A 122 11.05 11.75 8.37
C TYR A 122 11.34 12.04 6.90
N GLY A 123 10.44 12.77 6.22
CA GLY A 123 10.67 13.23 4.84
C GLY A 123 11.89 14.15 4.71
N LYS A 124 12.08 15.07 5.67
CA LYS A 124 13.28 15.90 5.74
C LYS A 124 14.55 15.07 5.95
N TYR A 125 14.50 14.10 6.86
CA TYR A 125 15.61 13.16 7.06
C TYR A 125 15.98 12.42 5.77
N LEU A 126 15.00 11.89 5.04
CA LEU A 126 15.25 11.19 3.77
C LEU A 126 15.81 12.15 2.69
N MET A 127 15.30 13.36 2.61
CA MET A 127 15.81 14.39 1.68
C MET A 127 17.25 14.80 2.01
N GLU A 128 17.59 14.94 3.27
CA GLU A 128 18.94 15.30 3.72
C GLU A 128 19.94 14.21 3.37
N ARG A 129 19.54 12.95 3.53
CA ARG A 129 20.38 11.77 3.29
C ARG A 129 20.51 11.42 1.80
N TYR A 130 19.43 11.47 1.03
CA TYR A 130 19.37 10.93 -0.32
C TYR A 130 19.04 11.95 -1.41
N GLY A 131 18.61 13.15 -1.05
CA GLY A 131 18.12 14.14 -2.02
C GLY A 131 19.17 14.70 -3.00
N ARG A 132 20.47 14.38 -2.78
CA ARG A 132 21.56 14.74 -3.71
C ARG A 132 21.87 13.63 -4.70
N ASP A 133 21.32 12.43 -4.51
CA ASP A 133 21.53 11.32 -5.43
C ASP A 133 20.63 11.48 -6.67
N ARG A 134 21.23 11.44 -7.84
CA ARG A 134 20.51 11.61 -9.12
C ARG A 134 19.57 10.45 -9.45
N ASN A 135 19.82 9.28 -8.86
CA ASN A 135 19.04 8.06 -9.06
C ASN A 135 17.89 7.94 -8.05
N ILE A 136 17.78 8.84 -7.04
CA ILE A 136 16.67 8.90 -6.11
C ILE A 136 15.97 10.24 -6.30
N ARG A 137 14.79 10.23 -6.90
CA ARG A 137 14.08 11.45 -7.33
C ARG A 137 12.86 11.69 -6.46
N PHE A 138 12.95 12.64 -5.53
CA PHE A 138 11.80 13.11 -4.74
C PHE A 138 11.02 14.13 -5.56
N VAL A 139 9.84 13.75 -6.04
CA VAL A 139 9.02 14.60 -6.94
C VAL A 139 7.90 15.35 -6.21
N GLY A 140 7.85 15.21 -4.86
CA GLY A 140 6.78 15.81 -4.07
C GLY A 140 5.47 15.03 -4.16
N GLY A 141 4.38 15.64 -3.68
CA GLY A 141 3.04 15.03 -3.76
C GLY A 141 2.38 15.29 -5.09
N ILE A 142 1.85 14.26 -5.74
CA ILE A 142 1.05 14.36 -6.96
C ILE A 142 -0.40 14.09 -6.59
N TYR A 143 -1.29 15.09 -6.76
CA TYR A 143 -2.71 15.03 -6.37
C TYR A 143 -3.66 14.91 -7.56
N ASP A 144 -3.14 15.10 -8.77
CA ASP A 144 -3.87 14.77 -9.98
C ASP A 144 -3.87 13.24 -10.13
N PHE A 145 -5.04 12.65 -9.96
CA PHE A 145 -5.24 11.20 -9.97
C PHE A 145 -4.86 10.58 -11.32
N ARG A 146 -5.20 11.23 -12.45
CA ARG A 146 -4.87 10.73 -13.78
C ARG A 146 -3.36 10.73 -14.00
N LYS A 147 -2.67 11.82 -13.61
CA LYS A 147 -1.22 11.90 -13.69
C LYS A 147 -0.55 10.82 -12.83
N LEU A 148 -1.00 10.67 -11.58
CA LEU A 148 -0.41 9.70 -10.67
C LEU A 148 -0.60 8.26 -11.16
N ASN A 149 -1.78 7.91 -11.69
CA ASN A 149 -2.03 6.59 -12.25
C ASN A 149 -1.22 6.34 -13.52
N SER A 150 -1.04 7.34 -14.38
CA SER A 150 -0.15 7.23 -15.54
C SER A 150 1.30 6.94 -15.12
N ILE A 151 1.82 7.66 -14.11
CA ILE A 151 3.17 7.43 -13.59
C ILE A 151 3.28 6.05 -12.92
N ARG A 152 2.24 5.55 -12.25
CA ARG A 152 2.22 4.17 -11.72
C ARG A 152 2.25 3.15 -12.84
N HIS A 153 1.34 3.27 -13.81
CA HIS A 153 1.18 2.34 -14.92
C HIS A 153 2.47 2.12 -15.71
N TYR A 154 3.14 3.21 -16.08
CA TYR A 154 4.38 3.16 -16.87
C TYR A 154 5.64 2.87 -16.05
N SER A 155 5.55 2.56 -14.75
CA SER A 155 6.70 2.19 -13.95
C SER A 155 7.26 0.81 -14.34
N TYR A 156 8.55 0.59 -14.10
CA TYR A 156 9.16 -0.72 -14.20
C TYR A 156 8.62 -1.65 -13.12
N ALA A 157 8.63 -1.18 -11.86
CA ALA A 157 7.99 -1.83 -10.74
C ALA A 157 7.61 -0.80 -9.66
N TYR A 158 6.65 -1.16 -8.80
CA TYR A 158 6.09 -0.31 -7.74
C TYR A 158 6.46 -0.87 -6.36
N PHE A 159 7.14 -0.06 -5.54
CA PHE A 159 7.40 -0.38 -4.14
C PHE A 159 6.23 -0.06 -3.24
N HIS A 160 5.78 -1.03 -2.48
CA HIS A 160 4.77 -0.88 -1.44
C HIS A 160 5.33 -1.23 -0.07
N GLY A 161 5.83 -0.23 0.65
CA GLY A 161 6.53 -0.42 1.92
C GLY A 161 5.64 -0.41 3.18
N HIS A 162 4.33 -0.18 3.06
CA HIS A 162 3.44 -0.02 4.22
C HIS A 162 3.42 -1.29 5.08
N SER A 163 3.65 -1.13 6.40
CA SER A 163 3.71 -2.25 7.35
C SER A 163 2.69 -2.15 8.49
N VAL A 164 2.03 -1.01 8.64
CA VAL A 164 1.02 -0.76 9.67
C VAL A 164 -0.24 -0.23 9.01
N GLY A 165 -1.34 -0.89 9.23
CA GLY A 165 -2.62 -0.51 8.65
C GLY A 165 -3.32 -1.72 8.02
N GLY A 166 -4.59 -1.53 7.63
CA GLY A 166 -5.39 -2.54 6.94
C GLY A 166 -5.13 -2.57 5.42
N THR A 167 -6.21 -2.57 4.66
CA THR A 167 -6.12 -2.43 3.21
C THR A 167 -5.69 -1.00 2.85
N ASN A 168 -4.54 -0.88 2.20
CA ASN A 168 -4.00 0.43 1.86
C ASN A 168 -4.52 0.90 0.50
N PRO A 169 -5.19 2.07 0.41
CA PRO A 169 -5.69 2.59 -0.87
C PRO A 169 -4.61 2.71 -1.95
N SER A 170 -3.38 3.12 -1.57
CA SER A 170 -2.28 3.25 -2.53
C SER A 170 -1.83 1.91 -3.11
N LEU A 171 -2.02 0.79 -2.38
CA LEU A 171 -1.78 -0.56 -2.89
C LEU A 171 -2.84 -0.93 -3.93
N LEU A 172 -4.11 -0.73 -3.61
CA LEU A 172 -5.20 -1.03 -4.53
C LEU A 172 -5.11 -0.21 -5.80
N GLU A 173 -4.76 1.08 -5.70
CA GLU A 173 -4.53 1.95 -6.85
C GLU A 173 -3.34 1.49 -7.72
N ALA A 174 -2.27 0.97 -7.10
CA ALA A 174 -1.14 0.39 -7.83
C ALA A 174 -1.53 -0.90 -8.55
N MET A 175 -2.31 -1.78 -7.90
CA MET A 175 -2.88 -2.97 -8.53
C MET A 175 -3.80 -2.59 -9.71
N ALA A 176 -4.70 -1.63 -9.50
CA ALA A 176 -5.63 -1.11 -10.50
C ALA A 176 -4.92 -0.43 -11.68
N SER A 177 -3.74 0.12 -11.47
CA SER A 177 -2.87 0.69 -12.52
C SER A 177 -2.02 -0.37 -13.25
N GLY A 178 -2.15 -1.66 -12.92
CA GLY A 178 -1.38 -2.73 -13.55
C GLY A 178 0.13 -2.71 -13.22
N CYS A 179 0.50 -2.26 -12.02
CA CYS A 179 1.90 -2.25 -11.59
C CYS A 179 2.41 -3.66 -11.26
N PHE A 180 3.68 -3.92 -11.56
CA PHE A 180 4.41 -5.05 -10.97
C PHE A 180 4.87 -4.65 -9.55
N ILE A 181 4.38 -5.36 -8.53
CA ILE A 181 4.44 -4.89 -7.14
C ILE A 181 5.55 -5.58 -6.37
N LEU A 182 6.35 -4.78 -5.66
CA LEU A 182 7.38 -5.16 -4.69
C LEU A 182 6.88 -4.74 -3.31
N ALA A 183 6.37 -5.68 -2.50
CA ALA A 183 5.67 -5.37 -1.28
C ALA A 183 6.49 -5.71 -0.03
N HIS A 184 6.36 -4.90 1.01
CA HIS A 184 6.86 -5.27 2.34
C HIS A 184 6.11 -6.52 2.83
N ASP A 185 6.87 -7.53 3.28
CA ASP A 185 6.33 -8.80 3.76
C ASP A 185 5.63 -8.65 5.11
N ASN A 186 4.33 -8.65 5.09
CA ASN A 186 3.47 -8.62 6.26
C ASN A 186 2.07 -9.17 5.95
N ILE A 187 1.33 -9.49 7.00
CA ILE A 187 0.00 -10.12 6.90
C ILE A 187 -1.01 -9.29 6.10
N PHE A 188 -0.92 -7.97 6.12
CA PHE A 188 -1.87 -7.09 5.45
C PHE A 188 -1.64 -7.07 3.93
N ASN A 189 -0.38 -6.93 3.51
CA ASN A 189 -0.02 -6.94 2.10
C ASN A 189 -0.25 -8.32 1.48
N ARG A 190 0.10 -9.39 2.21
CA ARG A 190 -0.17 -10.77 1.75
C ARG A 190 -1.66 -11.08 1.65
N ALA A 191 -2.48 -10.53 2.53
CA ALA A 191 -3.95 -10.73 2.48
C ALA A 191 -4.58 -10.11 1.21
N VAL A 192 -3.97 -9.06 0.63
CA VAL A 192 -4.46 -8.37 -0.57
C VAL A 192 -3.84 -8.96 -1.84
N LEU A 193 -2.53 -9.17 -1.85
CA LEU A 193 -1.76 -9.53 -3.04
C LEU A 193 -1.62 -11.05 -3.25
N GLY A 194 -1.77 -11.85 -2.18
CA GLY A 194 -1.49 -13.30 -2.24
C GLY A 194 -0.08 -13.57 -2.77
N GLU A 195 0.00 -14.37 -3.85
CA GLU A 195 1.26 -14.70 -4.52
C GLU A 195 1.57 -13.78 -5.73
N ASN A 196 0.79 -12.72 -5.95
CA ASN A 196 0.91 -11.86 -7.14
C ASN A 196 1.79 -10.63 -6.92
N ALA A 197 2.84 -10.77 -6.10
CA ALA A 197 3.86 -9.75 -5.84
C ALA A 197 5.18 -10.41 -5.44
N LEU A 198 6.28 -9.65 -5.50
CA LEU A 198 7.52 -10.01 -4.82
C LEU A 198 7.51 -9.39 -3.42
N TYR A 199 8.11 -10.09 -2.46
CA TYR A 199 8.08 -9.67 -1.05
C TYR A 199 9.48 -9.48 -0.48
N TYR A 200 9.63 -8.43 0.35
CA TYR A 200 10.87 -8.15 1.08
C TYR A 200 10.57 -7.78 2.54
N GLY A 201 11.37 -8.25 3.48
CA GLY A 201 11.22 -7.98 4.91
C GLY A 201 12.42 -7.30 5.55
N SER A 202 13.50 -7.08 4.78
CA SER A 202 14.73 -6.42 5.20
C SER A 202 15.39 -5.70 4.03
N THR A 203 16.37 -4.86 4.32
CA THR A 203 17.21 -4.22 3.28
C THR A 203 17.91 -5.25 2.41
N ASP A 204 18.49 -6.29 3.01
CA ASP A 204 19.20 -7.34 2.28
C ASP A 204 18.24 -8.11 1.36
N ALA A 205 17.05 -8.47 1.86
CA ALA A 205 16.02 -9.11 1.04
C ALA A 205 15.53 -8.20 -0.12
N ALA A 206 15.45 -6.89 0.11
CA ALA A 206 15.13 -5.93 -0.95
C ALA A 206 16.26 -5.87 -2.00
N THR A 207 17.54 -5.94 -1.57
CA THR A 207 18.68 -5.99 -2.47
C THR A 207 18.66 -7.25 -3.33
N GLU A 208 18.52 -8.43 -2.71
CA GLU A 208 18.43 -9.71 -3.42
C GLU A 208 17.28 -9.76 -4.42
N MET A 209 16.09 -9.27 -4.00
CA MET A 209 14.92 -9.18 -4.85
C MET A 209 15.19 -8.30 -6.07
N LEU A 210 15.86 -7.15 -5.89
CA LEU A 210 16.20 -6.24 -6.98
C LEU A 210 17.31 -6.77 -7.87
N ASP A 211 18.24 -7.54 -7.36
CA ASP A 211 19.27 -8.18 -8.16
C ASP A 211 18.70 -9.22 -9.15
N GLY A 212 17.59 -9.86 -8.78
CA GLY A 212 16.85 -10.79 -9.62
C GLY A 212 15.66 -10.18 -10.39
N ILE A 213 15.42 -8.87 -10.28
CA ILE A 213 14.15 -8.24 -10.76
C ILE A 213 13.93 -8.39 -12.26
N ASP A 214 14.97 -8.30 -13.08
CA ASP A 214 14.84 -8.37 -14.55
C ASP A 214 14.31 -9.75 -14.98
N GLN A 215 14.78 -10.81 -14.33
CA GLN A 215 14.28 -12.18 -14.56
C GLN A 215 12.84 -12.33 -14.06
N ALA A 216 12.54 -11.81 -12.87
CA ALA A 216 11.21 -11.90 -12.26
C ALA A 216 10.16 -11.12 -13.08
N VAL A 217 10.49 -9.92 -13.56
CA VAL A 217 9.63 -9.13 -14.44
C VAL A 217 9.37 -9.87 -15.76
N SER A 218 10.41 -10.44 -16.37
CA SER A 218 10.26 -11.22 -17.59
C SER A 218 9.37 -12.45 -17.41
N ALA A 219 9.49 -13.13 -16.28
CA ALA A 219 8.75 -14.37 -16.01
C ALA A 219 7.31 -14.14 -15.53
N HIS A 220 7.05 -13.10 -14.73
CA HIS A 220 5.83 -13.01 -13.93
C HIS A 220 5.02 -11.73 -14.14
N LYS A 221 5.58 -10.66 -14.74
CA LYS A 221 4.90 -9.35 -14.77
C LYS A 221 3.49 -9.46 -15.35
N LYS A 222 3.34 -10.10 -16.50
CA LYS A 222 2.03 -10.23 -17.15
C LYS A 222 1.04 -10.96 -16.25
N GLU A 223 1.40 -12.12 -15.77
CA GLU A 223 0.55 -12.96 -14.92
C GLU A 223 0.13 -12.24 -13.63
N TYR A 224 1.09 -11.65 -12.89
CA TYR A 224 0.80 -10.99 -11.63
C TYR A 224 -0.06 -9.74 -11.81
N THR A 225 0.21 -8.94 -12.84
CA THR A 225 -0.60 -7.74 -13.10
C THR A 225 -2.02 -8.09 -13.54
N GLU A 226 -2.22 -9.08 -14.40
CA GLU A 226 -3.55 -9.55 -14.82
C GLU A 226 -4.34 -10.08 -13.61
N ARG A 227 -3.75 -10.93 -12.78
CA ARG A 227 -4.39 -11.44 -11.57
C ARG A 227 -4.72 -10.33 -10.57
N ASN A 228 -3.84 -9.37 -10.38
CA ASN A 228 -4.11 -8.22 -9.51
C ASN A 228 -5.27 -7.37 -10.03
N LEU A 229 -5.37 -7.14 -11.35
CA LEU A 229 -6.50 -6.45 -11.96
C LEU A 229 -7.82 -7.23 -11.77
N GLU A 230 -7.79 -8.56 -11.89
CA GLU A 230 -8.95 -9.42 -11.60
C GLU A 230 -9.39 -9.32 -10.12
N VAL A 231 -8.44 -9.32 -9.20
CA VAL A 231 -8.72 -9.15 -7.77
C VAL A 231 -9.38 -7.78 -7.52
N ILE A 232 -8.89 -6.69 -8.13
CA ILE A 232 -9.51 -5.38 -8.02
C ILE A 232 -10.96 -5.41 -8.53
N ARG A 233 -11.19 -5.92 -9.74
CA ARG A 233 -12.55 -5.98 -10.32
C ARG A 233 -13.50 -6.83 -9.49
N ARG A 234 -13.03 -7.96 -8.96
CA ARG A 234 -13.86 -8.93 -8.24
C ARG A 234 -14.12 -8.50 -6.79
N ASP A 235 -13.09 -8.00 -6.09
CA ASP A 235 -13.13 -7.88 -4.62
C ASP A 235 -13.07 -6.43 -4.13
N TYR A 236 -12.53 -5.49 -4.93
CA TYR A 236 -12.26 -4.13 -4.53
C TYR A 236 -12.85 -3.05 -5.45
N SER A 237 -13.79 -3.38 -6.36
CA SER A 237 -14.47 -2.36 -7.15
C SER A 237 -15.38 -1.49 -6.26
N TRP A 238 -15.40 -0.19 -6.51
CA TRP A 238 -16.24 0.72 -5.72
C TRP A 238 -17.71 0.37 -5.80
N GLU A 239 -18.21 -0.05 -6.98
CA GLU A 239 -19.61 -0.48 -7.16
C GLU A 239 -19.99 -1.58 -6.17
N LYS A 240 -19.24 -2.68 -6.15
CA LYS A 240 -19.46 -3.80 -5.23
C LYS A 240 -19.38 -3.38 -3.77
N LEU A 241 -18.37 -2.57 -3.42
CA LEU A 241 -18.15 -2.19 -2.02
C LEU A 241 -19.22 -1.24 -1.49
N VAL A 242 -19.74 -0.35 -2.32
CA VAL A 242 -20.88 0.52 -1.96
C VAL A 242 -22.11 -0.33 -1.68
N ASP A 243 -22.41 -1.30 -2.53
CA ASP A 243 -23.55 -2.22 -2.35
C ASP A 243 -23.38 -3.05 -1.06
N GLU A 244 -22.22 -3.64 -0.82
CA GLU A 244 -21.94 -4.41 0.40
C GLU A 244 -22.05 -3.56 1.68
N HIS A 245 -21.61 -2.30 1.64
CA HIS A 245 -21.77 -1.37 2.78
C HIS A 245 -23.24 -1.05 3.01
N GLU A 246 -23.98 -0.75 1.95
CA GLU A 246 -25.42 -0.43 2.05
C GLU A 246 -26.22 -1.62 2.58
N GLU A 247 -26.00 -2.81 2.07
CA GLU A 247 -26.64 -4.03 2.54
C GLU A 247 -26.34 -4.29 4.02
N TYR A 248 -25.07 -4.15 4.43
CA TYR A 248 -24.68 -4.39 5.80
C TYR A 248 -25.27 -3.35 6.75
N PHE A 249 -25.34 -2.08 6.37
CA PHE A 249 -25.99 -1.03 7.17
C PHE A 249 -27.49 -1.24 7.28
N LYS A 250 -28.18 -1.63 6.20
CA LYS A 250 -29.59 -2.00 6.23
C LYS A 250 -29.84 -3.18 7.17
N TRP A 251 -29.00 -4.19 7.10
CA TRP A 251 -29.06 -5.34 8.00
C TRP A 251 -28.88 -4.92 9.48
N MET A 252 -27.86 -4.12 9.81
CA MET A 252 -27.66 -3.64 11.18
C MET A 252 -28.86 -2.85 11.72
N LEU A 253 -29.49 -2.03 10.89
CA LEU A 253 -30.68 -1.27 11.27
C LEU A 253 -31.90 -2.17 11.50
N SER A 254 -32.04 -3.25 10.74
CA SER A 254 -33.13 -4.22 10.93
C SER A 254 -33.02 -4.97 12.28
N GLN A 255 -31.80 -5.27 12.72
CA GLN A 255 -31.55 -5.94 14.01
C GLN A 255 -31.95 -5.05 15.22
N ARG A 256 -31.90 -3.71 15.08
CA ARG A 256 -32.31 -2.76 16.14
C ARG A 256 -33.81 -2.63 16.31
N LYS A 257 -34.62 -2.97 15.30
CA LYS A 257 -36.08 -2.85 15.36
C LYS A 257 -36.79 -4.06 16.00
N GLY A 258 -36.02 -5.10 16.34
CA GLY A 258 -36.55 -6.32 16.94
C GLY A 258 -36.22 -6.52 18.44
N GLY A 259 -35.66 -5.48 19.10
CA GLY A 259 -35.31 -5.52 20.53
C GLY A 259 -36.06 -4.48 21.36
#